data_1bb70b997daed08f8e2f600eac970a48
#
_entry.id   1bb70b997daed08f8e2f600eac970a48
#
_cell.length_a   1.000
_cell.length_b   1.000
_cell.length_c   1.000
_cell.angle_alpha   90.00
_cell.angle_beta   90.00
_cell.angle_gamma   90.00
#
_symmetry.space_group_name_H-M   'P 1'
#
loop_
_entity.id
_entity.type
_entity.pdbx_description
1 polymer ?
#
loop_
_entity_poly.entity_id
_entity_poly.type
_entity_poly.pdbx_seq_one_letter_code
_entity_poly.pdbx_strand_id
1 'polypeptide(L)'
;IVSKSDTSSPAISPSSAEKQLINYIGLTSWKTPGEEAVWRFEVETAGYYDLRYIYKQDQTVNGYSYRRMKIDGKIPFAEAAEMKFYYGTSWKRGAFADDSGNPYYIWLDKGEHTLSMSATMGPTAEYYRRLKAITEGLGNLYLQITMITGDSPDSSRDYDLFKQIDGFNDTLNKYYEQCNTLAEDMK
;
A
#
# COMPACT_ATOMS: atom_id res chain seq x y z
N ILE A 1 -2.31 13.76 13.49
CA ILE A 1 -1.04 14.26 14.05
C ILE A 1 -0.08 14.45 12.90
N VAL A 2 0.36 15.69 12.69
CA VAL A 2 1.35 16.03 11.67
C VAL A 2 2.72 15.53 12.12
N SER A 3 3.40 14.77 11.27
CA SER A 3 4.72 14.23 11.58
C SER A 3 5.84 15.21 11.18
N LYS A 4 7.05 14.98 11.70
CA LYS A 4 8.23 15.80 11.34
C LYS A 4 8.63 15.70 9.86
N SER A 5 8.11 14.72 9.13
CA SER A 5 8.36 14.53 7.70
C SER A 5 7.36 15.28 6.81
N ASP A 6 6.31 15.84 7.39
CA ASP A 6 5.39 16.70 6.66
C ASP A 6 6.06 18.02 6.36
N THR A 7 5.88 18.51 5.17
CA THR A 7 6.65 19.65 4.67
C THR A 7 5.76 20.71 4.04
N SER A 8 6.35 21.83 3.65
CA SER A 8 5.66 22.88 2.93
C SER A 8 6.19 22.99 1.50
N SER A 9 5.30 23.35 0.57
CA SER A 9 5.63 23.64 -0.80
C SER A 9 4.99 24.97 -1.22
N PRO A 10 5.75 25.90 -1.80
CA PRO A 10 5.18 27.14 -2.32
C PRO A 10 4.30 26.91 -3.56
N ALA A 11 4.38 25.73 -4.17
CA ALA A 11 3.58 25.37 -5.34
C ALA A 11 2.14 24.93 -4.99
N ILE A 12 1.80 24.84 -3.71
CA ILE A 12 0.49 24.37 -3.23
C ILE A 12 -0.12 25.41 -2.29
N SER A 13 -1.40 25.67 -2.45
CA SER A 13 -2.18 26.52 -1.55
C SER A 13 -2.75 25.71 -0.38
N PRO A 14 -2.77 26.23 0.85
CA PRO A 14 -2.25 27.55 1.25
C PRO A 14 -0.72 27.56 1.35
N SER A 15 -0.10 28.65 0.94
CA SER A 15 1.33 28.90 1.11
C SER A 15 1.56 30.32 1.65
N SER A 16 2.68 30.54 2.33
CA SER A 16 3.08 31.84 2.86
C SER A 16 4.56 32.09 2.59
N ALA A 17 4.90 33.31 2.21
CA ALA A 17 6.29 33.73 2.09
C ALA A 17 6.95 34.02 3.46
N GLU A 18 6.13 34.34 4.46
CA GLU A 18 6.60 34.75 5.79
C GLU A 18 6.60 33.60 6.81
N LYS A 19 5.74 32.60 6.59
CA LYS A 19 5.54 31.49 7.53
C LYS A 19 5.66 30.16 6.82
N GLN A 20 6.39 29.22 7.41
CA GLN A 20 6.40 27.85 6.95
C GLN A 20 5.07 27.18 7.33
N LEU A 21 4.20 26.98 6.34
CA LEU A 21 2.96 26.26 6.51
C LEU A 21 3.18 24.80 6.07
N ILE A 22 2.78 23.86 6.89
CA ILE A 22 2.71 22.46 6.48
C ILE A 22 1.45 22.31 5.64
N ASN A 23 1.61 22.17 4.33
CA ASN A 23 0.50 22.17 3.39
C ASN A 23 0.38 20.90 2.55
N TYR A 24 1.23 19.89 2.81
CA TYR A 24 1.03 18.55 2.29
C TYR A 24 1.55 17.48 3.27
N ILE A 25 1.02 16.29 3.14
CA ILE A 25 1.46 15.09 3.86
C ILE A 25 2.10 14.11 2.87
N GLY A 26 3.17 13.46 3.25
CA GLY A 26 3.82 12.47 2.38
C GLY A 26 5.27 12.17 2.74
N LEU A 27 6.06 11.78 1.74
CA LEU A 27 7.44 11.32 1.90
C LEU A 27 7.53 10.13 2.87
N THR A 28 8.17 10.33 4.03
CA THR A 28 8.37 9.29 5.04
C THR A 28 7.19 9.08 5.97
N SER A 29 6.23 10.01 5.99
CA SER A 29 5.10 9.98 6.93
C SER A 29 3.85 9.29 6.42
N TRP A 30 3.81 8.84 5.16
CA TRP A 30 2.62 8.20 4.59
C TRP A 30 2.98 7.27 3.42
N LYS A 31 3.89 6.32 3.66
CA LYS A 31 4.43 5.41 2.64
C LYS A 31 4.16 3.94 2.90
N THR A 32 3.98 3.57 4.16
CA THR A 32 3.81 2.17 4.56
C THR A 32 2.35 1.76 4.43
N PRO A 33 2.04 0.59 3.84
CA PRO A 33 0.68 0.09 3.79
C PRO A 33 0.05 0.02 5.19
N GLY A 34 -1.16 0.56 5.33
CA GLY A 34 -1.88 0.70 6.59
C GLY A 34 -1.72 2.06 7.28
N GLU A 35 -0.72 2.87 6.93
CA GLU A 35 -0.65 4.25 7.42
C GLU A 35 -1.82 5.06 6.87
N GLU A 36 -2.49 5.79 7.75
CA GLU A 36 -3.70 6.54 7.44
C GLU A 36 -3.56 8.01 7.82
N ALA A 37 -3.95 8.89 6.91
CA ALA A 37 -4.15 10.31 7.16
C ALA A 37 -5.64 10.58 7.34
N VAL A 38 -6.00 11.38 8.34
CA VAL A 38 -7.40 11.72 8.64
C VAL A 38 -7.53 13.23 8.69
N TRP A 39 -8.46 13.75 7.90
CA TRP A 39 -8.87 15.16 7.90
C TRP A 39 -10.27 15.27 8.48
N ARG A 40 -10.49 16.26 9.34
CA ARG A 40 -11.80 16.66 9.83
C ARG A 40 -12.20 17.95 9.14
N PHE A 41 -13.43 18.02 8.71
CA PHE A 41 -13.98 19.21 8.04
C PHE A 41 -15.46 19.39 8.39
N GLU A 42 -15.95 20.60 8.25
CA GLU A 42 -17.33 20.93 8.49
C GLU A 42 -18.05 21.23 7.19
N VAL A 43 -19.25 20.71 7.05
CA VAL A 43 -20.18 20.95 5.94
C VAL A 43 -21.25 21.91 6.42
N GLU A 44 -21.29 23.11 5.85
CA GLU A 44 -22.25 24.14 6.24
C GLU A 44 -23.66 23.87 5.71
N THR A 45 -23.77 23.26 4.54
CA THR A 45 -25.04 22.98 3.86
C THR A 45 -25.05 21.55 3.35
N ALA A 46 -26.08 20.79 3.70
CA ALA A 46 -26.25 19.43 3.18
C ALA A 46 -26.41 19.43 1.65
N GLY A 47 -25.76 18.50 0.98
CA GLY A 47 -25.81 18.43 -0.48
C GLY A 47 -24.85 17.40 -1.08
N TYR A 48 -24.82 17.42 -2.41
CA TYR A 48 -23.86 16.62 -3.17
C TYR A 48 -22.57 17.41 -3.38
N TYR A 49 -21.43 16.78 -3.06
CA TYR A 49 -20.09 17.37 -3.18
C TYR A 49 -19.21 16.50 -4.08
N ASP A 50 -18.41 17.14 -4.93
CA ASP A 50 -17.26 16.52 -5.57
C ASP A 50 -16.01 16.82 -4.75
N LEU A 51 -15.15 15.83 -4.59
CA LEU A 51 -13.87 16.00 -3.90
C LEU A 51 -12.76 16.16 -4.92
N ARG A 52 -11.90 17.14 -4.67
CA ARG A 52 -10.73 17.42 -5.50
C ARG A 52 -9.48 17.38 -4.66
N TYR A 53 -8.36 16.98 -5.28
CA TYR A 53 -7.09 16.83 -4.59
C TYR A 53 -5.93 17.31 -5.46
N ILE A 54 -4.82 17.62 -4.78
CA ILE A 54 -3.55 17.89 -5.42
C ILE A 54 -2.58 16.83 -4.92
N TYR A 55 -1.86 16.19 -5.83
CA TYR A 55 -0.91 15.15 -5.48
C TYR A 55 0.36 15.23 -6.31
N LYS A 56 1.41 14.64 -5.77
CA LYS A 56 2.65 14.31 -6.47
C LYS A 56 3.07 12.90 -6.05
N GLN A 57 3.34 12.05 -7.04
CA GLN A 57 3.87 10.71 -6.81
C GLN A 57 5.16 10.58 -7.61
N ASP A 58 6.30 10.78 -6.97
CA ASP A 58 7.63 10.79 -7.59
C ASP A 58 8.54 9.65 -7.08
N GLN A 59 7.96 8.68 -6.33
CA GLN A 59 8.70 7.58 -5.72
C GLN A 59 8.64 6.29 -6.55
N THR A 60 7.47 5.95 -7.09
CA THR A 60 7.28 4.72 -7.86
C THR A 60 7.36 5.06 -9.36
N VAL A 61 8.58 5.02 -9.89
CA VAL A 61 8.85 5.35 -11.32
C VAL A 61 8.04 4.45 -12.24
N ASN A 62 7.35 5.04 -13.20
CA ASN A 62 6.48 4.38 -14.17
C ASN A 62 5.37 3.50 -13.57
N GLY A 63 5.03 3.72 -12.31
CA GLY A 63 4.03 2.93 -11.61
C GLY A 63 3.01 3.79 -10.86
N TYR A 64 2.23 3.14 -10.03
CA TYR A 64 1.19 3.76 -9.22
C TYR A 64 1.49 3.62 -7.74
N SER A 65 1.11 4.62 -6.96
CA SER A 65 0.85 4.43 -5.54
C SER A 65 -0.66 4.33 -5.31
N TYR A 66 -1.04 3.56 -4.32
CA TYR A 66 -2.44 3.22 -4.07
C TYR A 66 -2.90 3.77 -2.73
N ARG A 67 -4.14 4.27 -2.70
CA ARG A 67 -4.78 4.76 -1.48
C ARG A 67 -6.20 4.26 -1.42
N ARG A 68 -6.70 4.05 -0.20
CA ARG A 68 -8.10 3.80 0.07
C ARG A 68 -8.68 5.00 0.77
N MET A 69 -9.78 5.54 0.25
CA MET A 69 -10.49 6.67 0.84
C MET A 69 -11.75 6.21 1.55
N LYS A 70 -12.03 6.84 2.67
CA LYS A 70 -13.29 6.71 3.39
C LYS A 70 -13.81 8.08 3.80
N ILE A 71 -15.13 8.22 3.80
CA ILE A 71 -15.86 9.32 4.42
C ILE A 71 -16.64 8.74 5.58
N ASP A 72 -16.47 9.28 6.78
CA ASP A 72 -17.09 8.82 8.02
C ASP A 72 -16.95 7.30 8.23
N GLY A 73 -15.74 6.80 7.93
CA GLY A 73 -15.40 5.39 8.04
C GLY A 73 -15.94 4.47 6.95
N LYS A 74 -16.72 4.99 5.98
CA LYS A 74 -17.32 4.22 4.87
C LYS A 74 -16.64 4.54 3.55
N ILE A 75 -16.56 3.56 2.66
CA ILE A 75 -16.11 3.74 1.27
C ILE A 75 -17.30 4.33 0.51
N PRO A 76 -17.17 5.57 -0.04
CA PRO A 76 -18.31 6.27 -0.62
C PRO A 76 -18.71 5.74 -2.01
N PHE A 77 -17.80 5.19 -2.77
CA PHE A 77 -18.00 4.57 -4.09
C PHE A 77 -16.90 3.51 -4.31
N ALA A 78 -17.10 2.58 -5.24
CA ALA A 78 -16.24 1.40 -5.40
C ALA A 78 -14.77 1.75 -5.66
N GLU A 79 -14.50 2.74 -6.49
CA GLU A 79 -13.15 3.18 -6.87
C GLU A 79 -12.37 3.82 -5.70
N ALA A 80 -13.07 4.33 -4.69
CA ALA A 80 -12.46 4.84 -3.46
C ALA A 80 -11.78 3.74 -2.63
N ALA A 81 -12.10 2.46 -2.89
CA ALA A 81 -11.44 1.33 -2.25
C ALA A 81 -9.98 1.16 -2.70
N GLU A 82 -9.68 1.55 -3.95
CA GLU A 82 -8.33 1.43 -4.52
C GLU A 82 -8.06 2.55 -5.53
N MET A 83 -7.74 3.72 -5.01
CA MET A 83 -7.37 4.89 -5.82
C MET A 83 -5.95 4.79 -6.32
N LYS A 84 -5.74 5.13 -7.59
CA LYS A 84 -4.44 5.07 -8.28
C LYS A 84 -3.85 6.46 -8.46
N PHE A 85 -2.60 6.64 -8.05
CA PHE A 85 -1.84 7.86 -8.23
C PHE A 85 -0.62 7.56 -9.09
N TYR A 86 -0.68 7.93 -10.37
CA TYR A 86 0.37 7.63 -11.32
C TYR A 86 1.60 8.52 -11.11
N TYR A 87 2.76 7.96 -11.41
CA TYR A 87 4.05 8.64 -11.35
C TYR A 87 4.06 10.01 -12.04
N GLY A 88 4.73 10.95 -11.43
CA GLY A 88 4.98 12.26 -11.98
C GLY A 88 5.76 13.15 -11.02
N THR A 89 6.74 13.88 -11.57
CA THR A 89 7.65 14.74 -10.81
C THR A 89 7.08 16.12 -10.49
N SER A 90 5.93 16.47 -11.07
CA SER A 90 5.23 17.74 -10.82
C SER A 90 3.92 17.50 -10.06
N TRP A 91 3.46 18.55 -9.37
CA TRP A 91 2.14 18.52 -8.72
C TRP A 91 1.03 18.44 -9.77
N LYS A 92 0.13 17.50 -9.56
CA LYS A 92 -1.05 17.26 -10.40
C LYS A 92 -2.32 17.56 -9.61
N ARG A 93 -3.33 18.08 -10.31
CA ARG A 93 -4.68 18.22 -9.79
C ARG A 93 -5.51 17.04 -10.27
N GLY A 94 -6.33 16.48 -9.39
CA GLY A 94 -7.26 15.40 -9.70
C GLY A 94 -8.61 15.64 -9.05
N ALA A 95 -9.61 14.99 -9.60
CA ALA A 95 -10.93 14.82 -9.01
C ALA A 95 -11.20 13.32 -8.88
N PHE A 96 -12.07 12.94 -7.98
CA PHE A 96 -12.61 11.59 -7.97
C PHE A 96 -13.65 11.49 -9.08
N ALA A 97 -13.28 10.89 -10.19
CA ALA A 97 -14.09 10.84 -11.41
C ALA A 97 -13.97 9.46 -12.07
N ASP A 98 -14.95 9.12 -12.89
CA ASP A 98 -14.89 7.95 -13.75
C ASP A 98 -13.89 8.14 -14.91
N ASP A 99 -13.71 7.09 -15.72
CA ASP A 99 -12.78 7.11 -16.86
C ASP A 99 -13.20 8.13 -17.95
N SER A 100 -14.45 8.59 -17.94
CA SER A 100 -14.99 9.62 -18.83
C SER A 100 -14.80 11.04 -18.28
N GLY A 101 -14.30 11.16 -17.04
CA GLY A 101 -14.08 12.43 -16.36
C GLY A 101 -15.30 12.99 -15.62
N ASN A 102 -16.37 12.21 -15.48
CA ASN A 102 -17.52 12.62 -14.68
C ASN A 102 -17.20 12.47 -13.19
N PRO A 103 -17.37 13.53 -12.38
CA PRO A 103 -17.03 13.47 -10.97
C PRO A 103 -17.97 12.54 -10.20
N TYR A 104 -17.44 11.81 -9.24
CA TYR A 104 -18.23 11.10 -8.24
C TYR A 104 -18.76 12.09 -7.21
N TYR A 105 -20.06 12.15 -7.06
CA TYR A 105 -20.73 12.98 -6.07
C TYR A 105 -21.02 12.19 -4.81
N ILE A 106 -20.69 12.79 -3.67
CA ILE A 106 -20.93 12.24 -2.34
C ILE A 106 -21.94 13.11 -1.64
N TRP A 107 -23.01 12.51 -1.13
CA TRP A 107 -23.95 13.24 -0.25
C TRP A 107 -23.31 13.41 1.12
N LEU A 108 -23.27 14.66 1.58
CA LEU A 108 -22.83 15.02 2.92
C LEU A 108 -23.93 15.81 3.61
N ASP A 109 -24.27 15.43 4.83
CA ASP A 109 -25.18 16.16 5.67
C ASP A 109 -24.48 17.41 6.23
N LYS A 110 -25.25 18.34 6.80
CA LYS A 110 -24.67 19.46 7.52
C LYS A 110 -24.03 18.97 8.82
N GLY A 111 -22.78 19.37 9.08
CA GLY A 111 -22.06 19.04 10.30
C GLY A 111 -20.61 18.61 10.07
N GLU A 112 -20.02 18.03 11.12
CA GLU A 112 -18.66 17.54 11.06
C GLU A 112 -18.57 16.19 10.33
N HIS A 113 -17.58 16.08 9.47
CA HIS A 113 -17.24 14.87 8.72
C HIS A 113 -15.76 14.53 8.82
N THR A 114 -15.45 13.30 8.52
CA THR A 114 -14.07 12.82 8.43
C THR A 114 -13.79 12.27 7.04
N LEU A 115 -12.69 12.73 6.45
CA LEU A 115 -12.05 12.09 5.30
C LEU A 115 -10.83 11.33 5.79
N SER A 116 -10.76 10.05 5.53
CA SER A 116 -9.52 9.30 5.78
C SER A 116 -8.98 8.69 4.49
N MET A 117 -7.66 8.68 4.37
CA MET A 117 -6.96 8.03 3.27
C MET A 117 -5.83 7.16 3.82
N SER A 118 -5.92 5.86 3.57
CA SER A 118 -4.87 4.90 3.97
C SER A 118 -4.01 4.47 2.79
N ALA A 119 -2.71 4.34 3.00
CA ALA A 119 -1.80 3.75 2.05
C ALA A 119 -2.12 2.26 1.89
N THR A 120 -2.14 1.76 0.66
CA THR A 120 -2.39 0.36 0.35
C THR A 120 -1.37 -0.16 -0.65
N MET A 121 -1.27 -1.46 -0.78
CA MET A 121 -0.43 -2.11 -1.78
C MET A 121 -1.12 -2.24 -3.15
N GLY A 122 -2.42 -1.91 -3.22
CA GLY A 122 -3.19 -2.14 -4.43
C GLY A 122 -3.17 -3.60 -4.88
N PRO A 123 -3.14 -3.87 -6.19
CA PRO A 123 -3.12 -5.22 -6.73
C PRO A 123 -1.91 -6.05 -6.29
N THR A 124 -0.79 -5.41 -5.93
CA THR A 124 0.44 -6.12 -5.52
C THR A 124 0.32 -6.78 -4.14
N ALA A 125 -0.74 -6.47 -3.38
CA ALA A 125 -0.99 -7.05 -2.05
C ALA A 125 -1.11 -8.58 -2.10
N GLU A 126 -1.70 -9.12 -3.18
CA GLU A 126 -1.85 -10.56 -3.38
C GLU A 126 -0.49 -11.24 -3.56
N TYR A 127 0.35 -10.68 -4.45
CA TYR A 127 1.70 -11.21 -4.69
C TYR A 127 2.56 -11.17 -3.42
N TYR A 128 2.47 -10.08 -2.67
CA TYR A 128 3.19 -9.97 -1.40
C TYR A 128 2.75 -11.03 -0.39
N ARG A 129 1.43 -11.27 -0.24
CA ARG A 129 0.92 -12.31 0.67
C ARG A 129 1.40 -13.70 0.27
N ARG A 130 1.38 -14.03 -1.03
CA ARG A 130 1.86 -15.31 -1.55
C ARG A 130 3.36 -15.47 -1.32
N LEU A 131 4.16 -14.45 -1.64
CA LEU A 131 5.61 -14.46 -1.42
C LEU A 131 5.94 -14.63 0.06
N LYS A 132 5.24 -13.92 0.93
CA LYS A 132 5.41 -14.03 2.39
C LYS A 132 5.13 -15.46 2.87
N ALA A 133 4.04 -16.06 2.44
CA ALA A 133 3.67 -17.44 2.82
C ALA A 133 4.74 -18.46 2.35
N ILE A 134 5.27 -18.31 1.14
CA ILE A 134 6.37 -19.14 0.62
C ILE A 134 7.62 -18.97 1.48
N THR A 135 8.00 -17.71 1.79
CA THR A 135 9.20 -17.41 2.58
C THR A 135 9.10 -17.96 4.00
N GLU A 136 7.94 -17.81 4.65
CA GLU A 136 7.69 -18.37 5.98
C GLU A 136 7.75 -19.90 5.96
N GLY A 137 7.18 -20.54 4.95
CA GLY A 137 7.21 -21.98 4.80
C GLY A 137 8.62 -22.54 4.55
N LEU A 138 9.39 -21.89 3.67
CA LEU A 138 10.79 -22.24 3.45
C LEU A 138 11.64 -22.02 4.70
N GLY A 139 11.37 -20.94 5.47
CA GLY A 139 12.01 -20.70 6.75
C GLY A 139 11.77 -21.81 7.77
N ASN A 140 10.54 -22.32 7.86
CA ASN A 140 10.22 -23.46 8.71
C ASN A 140 10.92 -24.73 8.24
N LEU A 141 11.00 -25.00 6.95
CA LEU A 141 11.75 -26.14 6.41
C LEU A 141 13.25 -26.02 6.71
N TYR A 142 13.81 -24.81 6.55
CA TYR A 142 15.20 -24.54 6.89
C TYR A 142 15.49 -24.82 8.37
N LEU A 143 14.60 -24.44 9.29
CA LEU A 143 14.75 -24.75 10.71
C LEU A 143 14.75 -26.27 10.96
N GLN A 144 13.89 -27.05 10.30
CA GLN A 144 13.88 -28.51 10.43
C GLN A 144 15.20 -29.11 9.91
N ILE A 145 15.71 -28.63 8.78
CA ILE A 145 17.01 -29.05 8.26
C ILE A 145 18.11 -28.76 9.27
N THR A 146 18.16 -27.53 9.80
CA THR A 146 19.19 -27.09 10.75
C THR A 146 19.14 -27.89 12.06
N MET A 147 17.95 -28.31 12.51
CA MET A 147 17.82 -29.20 13.69
C MET A 147 18.47 -30.57 13.49
N ILE A 148 18.58 -31.03 12.25
CA ILE A 148 19.18 -32.32 11.90
C ILE A 148 20.68 -32.14 11.59
N THR A 149 21.02 -31.10 10.86
CA THR A 149 22.40 -30.90 10.33
C THR A 149 23.29 -30.09 11.25
N GLY A 150 22.70 -29.30 12.17
CA GLY A 150 23.37 -28.24 12.89
C GLY A 150 23.62 -27.01 12.01
N ASP A 151 24.18 -25.95 12.61
CA ASP A 151 24.44 -24.66 11.95
C ASP A 151 25.63 -24.70 10.97
N SER A 152 26.47 -25.73 11.07
CA SER A 152 27.66 -25.94 10.23
C SER A 152 27.70 -27.38 9.73
N PRO A 153 26.85 -27.73 8.74
CA PRO A 153 26.75 -29.10 8.27
C PRO A 153 28.05 -29.57 7.60
N ASP A 154 28.45 -30.81 7.85
CA ASP A 154 29.55 -31.46 7.15
C ASP A 154 29.10 -31.80 5.71
N SER A 155 29.79 -31.21 4.74
CA SER A 155 29.46 -31.38 3.31
C SER A 155 29.76 -32.80 2.78
N SER A 156 30.54 -33.60 3.53
CA SER A 156 30.88 -35.00 3.19
C SER A 156 29.87 -36.00 3.77
N ARG A 157 28.98 -35.55 4.66
CA ARG A 157 28.00 -36.40 5.34
C ARG A 157 26.65 -36.37 4.65
N ASP A 158 26.07 -37.53 4.39
CA ASP A 158 24.69 -37.66 4.03
C ASP A 158 23.80 -37.65 5.31
N TYR A 159 22.91 -36.67 5.41
CA TYR A 159 22.00 -36.51 6.54
C TYR A 159 20.64 -37.19 6.34
N ASP A 160 20.42 -37.86 5.19
CA ASP A 160 19.15 -38.56 4.87
C ASP A 160 17.90 -37.68 5.11
N LEU A 161 17.95 -36.39 4.77
CA LEU A 161 16.88 -35.42 5.08
C LEU A 161 15.51 -35.85 4.60
N PHE A 162 15.45 -36.50 3.44
CA PHE A 162 14.22 -37.01 2.88
C PHE A 162 13.59 -38.18 3.67
N LYS A 163 14.38 -38.83 4.55
CA LYS A 163 13.87 -39.85 5.49
C LYS A 163 13.54 -39.29 6.86
N GLN A 164 14.18 -38.18 7.25
CA GLN A 164 14.06 -37.58 8.58
C GLN A 164 12.98 -36.47 8.62
N ILE A 165 12.66 -35.86 7.47
CA ILE A 165 11.64 -34.84 7.36
C ILE A 165 10.50 -35.40 6.49
N ASP A 166 9.35 -35.62 7.11
CA ASP A 166 8.17 -36.13 6.41
C ASP A 166 7.75 -35.18 5.26
N GLY A 167 7.61 -35.76 4.07
CA GLY A 167 7.18 -35.01 2.88
C GLY A 167 8.21 -33.95 2.41
N PHE A 168 9.48 -34.10 2.71
CA PHE A 168 10.54 -33.14 2.35
C PHE A 168 10.52 -32.76 0.87
N ASN A 169 10.58 -33.76 -0.03
CA ASN A 169 10.57 -33.53 -1.46
C ASN A 169 9.26 -32.92 -1.94
N ASP A 170 8.12 -33.35 -1.43
CA ASP A 170 6.81 -32.79 -1.79
C ASP A 170 6.70 -31.34 -1.36
N THR A 171 7.23 -31.01 -0.19
CA THR A 171 7.28 -29.64 0.33
C THR A 171 8.16 -28.74 -0.53
N LEU A 172 9.34 -29.18 -0.91
CA LEU A 172 10.22 -28.43 -1.83
C LEU A 172 9.56 -28.23 -3.20
N ASN A 173 9.01 -29.29 -3.77
CA ASN A 173 8.31 -29.20 -5.06
C ASN A 173 7.13 -28.25 -5.01
N LYS A 174 6.35 -28.29 -3.93
CA LYS A 174 5.24 -27.35 -3.71
C LYS A 174 5.71 -25.89 -3.74
N TYR A 175 6.78 -25.54 -3.02
CA TYR A 175 7.28 -24.17 -3.01
C TYR A 175 7.91 -23.78 -4.35
N TYR A 176 8.58 -24.70 -5.02
CA TYR A 176 9.07 -24.48 -6.38
C TYR A 176 7.94 -24.10 -7.35
N GLU A 177 6.85 -24.86 -7.38
CA GLU A 177 5.69 -24.59 -8.22
C GLU A 177 4.99 -23.26 -7.82
N GLN A 178 4.88 -23.00 -6.53
CA GLN A 178 4.32 -21.73 -6.05
C GLN A 178 5.16 -20.53 -6.48
N CYS A 179 6.48 -20.61 -6.46
CA CYS A 179 7.38 -19.57 -6.95
C CYS A 179 7.21 -19.35 -8.45
N ASN A 180 7.16 -20.44 -9.24
CA ASN A 180 6.98 -20.35 -10.70
C ASN A 180 5.65 -19.69 -11.04
N THR A 181 4.56 -20.14 -10.42
CA THR A 181 3.23 -19.56 -10.63
C THR A 181 3.21 -18.07 -10.26
N LEU A 182 3.82 -17.71 -9.13
CA LEU A 182 3.91 -16.32 -8.73
C LEU A 182 4.71 -15.48 -9.74
N ALA A 183 5.82 -16.00 -10.25
CA ALA A 183 6.64 -15.32 -11.25
C ALA A 183 5.91 -15.12 -12.59
N GLU A 184 5.07 -16.07 -13.00
CA GLU A 184 4.22 -15.93 -14.19
C GLU A 184 3.12 -14.88 -13.98
N ASP A 185 2.45 -14.89 -12.84
CA ASP A 185 1.36 -13.95 -12.51
C ASP A 185 1.85 -12.48 -12.38
N MET A 186 3.16 -12.29 -12.17
CA MET A 186 3.78 -10.95 -12.04
C MET A 186 4.27 -10.37 -13.38
N LYS A 187 4.20 -11.13 -14.50
CA LYS A 187 4.56 -10.65 -15.84
C LYS A 187 3.45 -9.82 -16.45
#